data_74f1f60904e8191528d2ee97f73e33b2
#
_entry.id   74f1f60904e8191528d2ee97f73e33b2
#
_cell.length_a   1.000
_cell.length_b   1.000
_cell.length_c   1.000
_cell.angle_alpha   90.00
_cell.angle_beta   90.00
_cell.angle_gamma   90.00
#
_symmetry.space_group_name_H-M   'P 1'
#
loop_
_entity.id
_entity.type
_entity.pdbx_description
1 polymer ?
#
loop_
_entity_poly.entity_id
_entity_poly.type
_entity_poly.pdbx_seq_one_letter_code
_entity_poly.pdbx_strand_id
1 'polypeptide(L)'
;MEKTEVVAKIIEYVGGKDNVVNTWHCMTRLRFELKDTSKIQEDAIKALDGVIGVQFAKGQLQIVLGTSVHKYYDIALQMLDLKEDIAAPAQPEKKKDFISWFMDMVSGVFGPIVPAIAGAGMIKGLMGGLVALGVVSNATDTYKIIDMLASGVFTFLPFFIAASAAKKFKTNQYLAIAIAATLMYPTMVDAAKAGEISNFMFAGILPIPVFNYSGSVIPIIFGVFALSYIYKWVDNIVPEAARTVITPTITLFISGFFALTVIGPAGIYIGKGLAWMLDVLFGISPIFAGVVMGLIRPASILVGMHHAMTPIALENFATKGYDMLMPMMFIANLSIVGAAAGCYFKEKNQKERSIVLSSVLSGILGITEPALFGVLTKYKKGFLAATIGSCVGSAFIGAFGVRLYGYITSSIFSIPAYIGPYFIYAAIGWVIAFGLSFVLSYLFVVKMDRS
;
A
#
# COMPACT_ATOMS: atom_id res chain seq x y z
N MET A 1 29.98 8.43 -4.95
CA MET A 1 30.39 8.24 -3.54
C MET A 1 29.84 6.92 -3.00
N GLU A 2 30.57 6.22 -2.16
CA GLU A 2 30.03 5.05 -1.47
C GLU A 2 28.95 5.49 -0.46
N LYS A 3 27.96 4.62 -0.21
CA LYS A 3 26.85 4.95 0.70
C LYS A 3 27.31 5.30 2.12
N THR A 4 28.37 4.66 2.56
CA THR A 4 29.00 4.91 3.87
C THR A 4 29.54 6.34 3.96
N GLU A 5 30.16 6.82 2.90
CA GLU A 5 30.69 8.19 2.82
C GLU A 5 29.56 9.23 2.79
N VAL A 6 28.47 8.91 2.06
CA VAL A 6 27.27 9.78 2.02
C VAL A 6 26.64 9.92 3.40
N VAL A 7 26.48 8.80 4.14
CA VAL A 7 25.92 8.84 5.49
C VAL A 7 26.81 9.59 6.45
N ALA A 8 28.14 9.40 6.38
CA ALA A 8 29.09 10.13 7.22
C ALA A 8 28.96 11.65 7.01
N LYS A 9 28.88 12.10 5.75
CA LYS A 9 28.69 13.52 5.43
C LYS A 9 27.30 14.03 5.84
N ILE A 10 26.25 13.22 5.71
CA ILE A 10 24.93 13.59 6.23
C ILE A 10 25.02 13.85 7.74
N ILE A 11 25.64 12.94 8.51
CA ILE A 11 25.80 13.10 9.96
C ILE A 11 26.60 14.36 10.29
N GLU A 12 27.66 14.65 9.55
CA GLU A 12 28.46 15.87 9.70
C GLU A 12 27.60 17.13 9.44
N TYR A 13 26.86 17.16 8.34
CA TYR A 13 26.06 18.33 7.91
C TYR A 13 24.78 18.56 8.72
N VAL A 14 24.35 17.60 9.51
CA VAL A 14 23.28 17.79 10.51
C VAL A 14 23.81 18.28 11.86
N GLY A 15 25.12 18.52 11.99
CA GLY A 15 25.76 19.03 13.22
C GLY A 15 26.45 17.96 14.06
N GLY A 16 26.76 16.81 13.45
CA GLY A 16 27.50 15.70 14.12
C GLY A 16 26.60 14.76 14.92
N LYS A 17 27.21 13.69 15.43
CA LYS A 17 26.50 12.65 16.21
C LYS A 17 25.77 13.21 17.42
N ASP A 18 26.40 14.16 18.13
CA ASP A 18 25.84 14.74 19.36
C ASP A 18 24.56 15.55 19.13
N ASN A 19 24.33 16.01 17.90
CA ASN A 19 23.13 16.74 17.51
C ASN A 19 21.97 15.82 17.13
N VAL A 20 22.25 14.55 16.82
CA VAL A 20 21.20 13.58 16.46
C VAL A 20 20.60 12.98 17.72
N VAL A 21 19.29 13.17 17.91
CA VAL A 21 18.52 12.55 18.99
C VAL A 21 18.09 11.15 18.58
N ASN A 22 17.58 11.03 17.35
CA ASN A 22 17.07 9.78 16.82
C ASN A 22 17.08 9.78 15.29
N THR A 23 17.12 8.59 14.69
CA THR A 23 16.98 8.40 13.24
C THR A 23 16.08 7.22 12.92
N TRP A 24 15.28 7.35 11.86
CA TRP A 24 14.45 6.28 11.33
C TRP A 24 14.21 6.52 9.84
N HIS A 25 13.60 5.58 9.17
CA HIS A 25 13.29 5.73 7.76
C HIS A 25 11.83 5.36 7.42
N CYS A 26 11.33 5.86 6.31
CA CYS A 26 10.16 5.33 5.62
C CYS A 26 10.60 4.72 4.29
N MET A 27 9.68 4.44 3.37
CA MET A 27 10.00 3.75 2.10
C MET A 27 11.09 4.44 1.26
N THR A 28 11.21 5.78 1.36
CA THR A 28 12.11 6.55 0.49
C THR A 28 12.91 7.63 1.23
N ARG A 29 12.69 7.84 2.53
CA ARG A 29 13.27 8.97 3.27
C ARG A 29 13.94 8.50 4.54
N LEU A 30 15.18 8.96 4.75
CA LEU A 30 15.88 8.92 6.02
C LEU A 30 15.46 10.16 6.82
N ARG A 31 15.14 9.97 8.09
CA ARG A 31 14.63 11.02 8.97
C ARG A 31 15.50 11.16 10.19
N PHE A 32 15.78 12.41 10.55
CA PHE A 32 16.53 12.75 11.75
C PHE A 32 15.70 13.65 12.66
N GLU A 33 15.73 13.35 13.92
CA GLU A 33 15.36 14.25 14.99
C GLU A 33 16.64 14.86 15.56
N LEU A 34 16.69 16.18 15.58
CA LEU A 34 17.89 16.92 15.93
C LEU A 34 17.62 17.79 17.16
N LYS A 35 18.65 17.94 18.03
CA LYS A 35 18.60 18.82 19.20
C LYS A 35 18.58 20.29 18.78
N ASP A 36 19.37 20.64 17.79
CA ASP A 36 19.56 22.01 17.29
C ASP A 36 19.48 22.02 15.76
N THR A 37 18.40 22.57 15.24
CA THR A 37 18.13 22.63 13.79
C THR A 37 18.91 23.76 13.09
N SER A 38 19.51 24.71 13.84
CA SER A 38 20.30 25.78 13.26
C SER A 38 21.64 25.29 12.67
N LYS A 39 22.09 24.10 13.06
CA LYS A 39 23.33 23.45 12.59
C LYS A 39 23.18 22.74 11.25
N ILE A 40 21.97 22.66 10.71
CA ILE A 40 21.70 21.95 9.45
C ILE A 40 22.26 22.73 8.25
N GLN A 41 23.13 22.06 7.49
CA GLN A 41 23.66 22.58 6.24
C GLN A 41 22.85 21.96 5.07
N GLU A 42 21.62 22.46 4.88
CA GLU A 42 20.65 21.87 3.95
C GLU A 42 21.17 21.79 2.51
N ASP A 43 21.81 22.84 2.03
CA ASP A 43 22.35 22.91 0.66
C ASP A 43 23.52 21.94 0.45
N ALA A 44 24.35 21.74 1.48
CA ALA A 44 25.43 20.75 1.45
C ALA A 44 24.87 19.31 1.38
N ILE A 45 23.81 19.02 2.14
CA ILE A 45 23.14 17.70 2.09
C ILE A 45 22.49 17.48 0.72
N LYS A 46 21.84 18.49 0.14
CA LYS A 46 21.23 18.39 -1.22
C LYS A 46 22.25 18.14 -2.32
N ALA A 47 23.50 18.56 -2.13
CA ALA A 47 24.58 18.38 -3.08
C ALA A 47 25.21 16.98 -3.06
N LEU A 48 24.89 16.15 -2.06
CA LEU A 48 25.45 14.80 -1.93
C LEU A 48 24.90 13.85 -2.99
N ASP A 49 25.74 12.98 -3.49
CA ASP A 49 25.38 11.94 -4.45
C ASP A 49 24.38 10.96 -3.84
N GLY A 50 23.29 10.67 -4.56
CA GLY A 50 22.20 9.80 -4.07
C GLY A 50 21.14 10.50 -3.22
N VAL A 51 21.28 11.78 -2.88
CA VAL A 51 20.25 12.60 -2.24
C VAL A 51 19.34 13.20 -3.30
N ILE A 52 18.08 12.82 -3.31
CA ILE A 52 17.06 13.30 -4.25
C ILE A 52 16.47 14.63 -3.79
N GLY A 53 16.40 14.86 -2.48
CA GLY A 53 15.88 16.08 -1.91
C GLY A 53 15.98 16.11 -0.38
N VAL A 54 15.89 17.29 0.19
CA VAL A 54 15.89 17.54 1.63
C VAL A 54 14.71 18.42 1.96
N GLN A 55 14.00 18.12 3.04
CA GLN A 55 12.95 18.98 3.56
C GLN A 55 12.89 18.91 5.08
N PHE A 56 12.56 20.02 5.70
CA PHE A 56 12.25 20.07 7.12
C PHE A 56 10.73 20.11 7.30
N ALA A 57 10.14 19.08 7.88
CA ALA A 57 8.71 19.00 8.06
C ALA A 57 8.37 18.35 9.40
N LYS A 58 7.39 18.91 10.10
CA LYS A 58 6.91 18.40 11.40
C LYS A 58 8.01 18.25 12.47
N GLY A 59 8.97 19.18 12.51
CA GLY A 59 10.07 19.14 13.47
C GLY A 59 11.18 18.13 13.16
N GLN A 60 11.20 17.56 11.96
CA GLN A 60 12.13 16.52 11.53
C GLN A 60 12.82 16.90 10.23
N LEU A 61 14.10 16.63 10.12
CA LEU A 61 14.81 16.67 8.85
C LEU A 61 14.54 15.36 8.10
N GLN A 62 14.10 15.48 6.85
CA GLN A 62 13.77 14.37 5.98
C GLN A 62 14.63 14.44 4.72
N ILE A 63 15.46 13.43 4.51
CA ILE A 63 16.36 13.31 3.36
C ILE A 63 15.83 12.20 2.46
N VAL A 64 15.46 12.55 1.23
CA VAL A 64 14.90 11.64 0.24
C VAL A 64 16.04 10.92 -0.45
N LEU A 65 16.13 9.59 -0.27
CA LEU A 65 17.19 8.72 -0.78
C LEU A 65 16.66 7.62 -1.73
N GLY A 66 15.34 7.64 -2.00
CA GLY A 66 14.70 6.63 -2.83
C GLY A 66 14.54 5.27 -2.13
N THR A 67 14.26 4.23 -2.93
CA THR A 67 13.95 2.88 -2.44
C THR A 67 15.11 2.17 -1.73
N SER A 68 16.33 2.68 -1.89
CA SER A 68 17.52 2.14 -1.21
C SER A 68 17.77 2.71 0.18
N VAL A 69 16.83 3.49 0.73
CA VAL A 69 16.95 4.20 2.01
C VAL A 69 17.29 3.28 3.19
N HIS A 70 16.82 2.03 3.20
CA HIS A 70 17.12 1.05 4.24
C HIS A 70 18.63 0.82 4.40
N LYS A 71 19.40 0.78 3.29
CA LYS A 71 20.88 0.61 3.34
C LYS A 71 21.59 1.83 3.95
N TYR A 72 21.07 3.02 3.71
CA TYR A 72 21.59 4.25 4.36
C TYR A 72 21.22 4.31 5.84
N TYR A 73 20.04 3.81 6.19
CA TYR A 73 19.57 3.73 7.57
C TYR A 73 20.41 2.76 8.40
N ASP A 74 20.69 1.55 7.89
CA ASP A 74 21.52 0.56 8.56
C ASP A 74 22.92 1.12 8.86
N ILE A 75 23.51 1.84 7.90
CA ILE A 75 24.80 2.51 8.08
C ILE A 75 24.68 3.65 9.10
N ALA A 76 23.60 4.43 9.07
CA ALA A 76 23.39 5.52 10.02
C ALA A 76 23.26 5.02 11.45
N LEU A 77 22.53 3.90 11.68
CA LEU A 77 22.44 3.27 12.99
C LEU A 77 23.80 2.85 13.53
N GLN A 78 24.61 2.20 12.69
CA GLN A 78 25.97 1.77 13.08
C GLN A 78 26.88 2.97 13.41
N MET A 79 26.83 4.04 12.61
CA MET A 79 27.65 5.22 12.83
C MET A 79 27.22 6.03 14.04
N LEU A 80 25.93 6.06 14.37
CA LEU A 80 25.37 6.80 15.49
C LEU A 80 25.37 5.99 16.80
N ASP A 81 25.73 4.70 16.74
CA ASP A 81 25.68 3.76 17.88
C ASP A 81 24.27 3.65 18.49
N LEU A 82 23.24 3.73 17.63
CA LEU A 82 21.84 3.63 18.00
C LEU A 82 21.34 2.20 17.80
N LYS A 83 20.56 1.68 18.74
CA LYS A 83 19.91 0.37 18.59
C LYS A 83 18.62 0.50 17.74
N GLU A 84 18.34 -0.51 16.94
CA GLU A 84 17.21 -0.58 16.02
C GLU A 84 15.81 -0.41 16.70
N ASP A 85 15.76 -0.58 18.03
CA ASP A 85 14.53 -0.58 18.84
C ASP A 85 14.06 0.81 19.33
N ILE A 86 14.69 1.90 18.94
CA ILE A 86 14.15 3.22 19.27
C ILE A 86 13.08 3.55 18.25
N ALA A 87 11.86 3.11 18.54
CA ALA A 87 10.68 3.54 17.81
C ALA A 87 10.68 5.07 17.66
N ALA A 88 10.35 5.57 16.47
CA ALA A 88 10.19 7.02 16.23
C ALA A 88 9.50 7.65 17.44
N PRO A 89 10.05 8.73 18.04
CA PRO A 89 9.44 9.32 19.22
C PRO A 89 7.98 9.61 18.95
N ALA A 90 7.12 9.18 19.87
CA ALA A 90 5.71 9.46 19.81
C ALA A 90 5.57 10.98 19.79
N GLN A 91 5.31 11.55 18.62
CA GLN A 91 4.95 12.97 18.55
C GLN A 91 3.78 13.20 19.51
N PRO A 92 3.73 14.35 20.22
CA PRO A 92 2.56 14.68 20.99
C PRO A 92 1.35 14.57 20.06
N GLU A 93 0.49 13.59 20.30
CA GLU A 93 -0.65 13.28 19.46
C GLU A 93 -1.58 14.49 19.44
N LYS A 94 -1.43 15.36 18.42
CA LYS A 94 -2.60 16.10 17.98
C LYS A 94 -3.63 15.04 17.68
N LYS A 95 -4.80 15.12 18.35
CA LYS A 95 -5.92 14.20 18.13
C LYS A 95 -6.07 14.02 16.63
N LYS A 96 -5.57 12.88 16.11
CA LYS A 96 -5.73 12.54 14.70
C LYS A 96 -7.23 12.43 14.48
N ASP A 97 -7.76 13.13 13.50
CA ASP A 97 -9.13 12.88 13.06
C ASP A 97 -9.26 11.40 12.64
N PHE A 98 -10.46 10.86 12.72
CA PHE A 98 -10.74 9.45 12.45
C PHE A 98 -10.18 9.00 11.10
N ILE A 99 -10.28 9.86 10.08
CA ILE A 99 -9.78 9.57 8.73
C ILE A 99 -8.26 9.41 8.74
N SER A 100 -7.53 10.34 9.33
CA SER A 100 -6.06 10.27 9.42
C SER A 100 -5.59 9.06 10.23
N TRP A 101 -6.30 8.70 11.31
CA TRP A 101 -6.01 7.50 12.09
C TRP A 101 -6.24 6.22 11.27
N PHE A 102 -7.40 6.13 10.58
CA PHE A 102 -7.74 4.99 9.73
C PHE A 102 -6.71 4.79 8.61
N MET A 103 -6.32 5.88 7.96
CA MET A 103 -5.34 5.85 6.88
C MET A 103 -3.95 5.42 7.34
N ASP A 104 -3.51 5.92 8.49
CA ASP A 104 -2.25 5.51 9.11
C ASP A 104 -2.27 4.02 9.52
N MET A 105 -3.41 3.55 9.97
CA MET A 105 -3.63 2.13 10.27
C MET A 105 -3.50 1.28 9.00
N VAL A 106 -4.23 1.61 7.94
CA VAL A 106 -4.21 0.86 6.68
C VAL A 106 -2.81 0.87 6.07
N SER A 107 -2.18 2.04 5.94
CA SER A 107 -0.82 2.14 5.38
C SER A 107 0.20 1.34 6.20
N GLY A 108 0.09 1.38 7.54
CA GLY A 108 0.99 0.64 8.42
C GLY A 108 0.81 -0.88 8.37
N VAL A 109 -0.41 -1.35 8.10
CA VAL A 109 -0.71 -2.77 7.95
C VAL A 109 -0.31 -3.28 6.56
N PHE A 110 -0.64 -2.55 5.49
CA PHE A 110 -0.41 -3.03 4.12
C PHE A 110 1.01 -2.79 3.63
N GLY A 111 1.67 -1.70 4.04
CA GLY A 111 3.01 -1.35 3.58
C GLY A 111 4.01 -2.52 3.59
N PRO A 112 4.18 -3.24 4.70
CA PRO A 112 5.12 -4.35 4.80
C PRO A 112 4.79 -5.55 3.91
N ILE A 113 3.51 -5.80 3.59
CA ILE A 113 3.06 -6.98 2.83
C ILE A 113 2.93 -6.73 1.33
N VAL A 114 2.92 -5.44 0.90
CA VAL A 114 2.80 -5.06 -0.52
C VAL A 114 3.82 -5.77 -1.42
N PRO A 115 5.12 -5.90 -1.07
CA PRO A 115 6.07 -6.59 -1.94
C PRO A 115 5.70 -8.06 -2.22
N ALA A 116 5.19 -8.79 -1.21
CA ALA A 116 4.77 -10.19 -1.39
C ALA A 116 3.52 -10.28 -2.28
N ILE A 117 2.53 -9.42 -2.04
CA ILE A 117 1.30 -9.35 -2.85
C ILE A 117 1.63 -8.97 -4.29
N ALA A 118 2.52 -7.99 -4.49
CA ALA A 118 2.95 -7.51 -5.81
C ALA A 118 3.67 -8.60 -6.61
N GLY A 119 4.61 -9.31 -5.96
CA GLY A 119 5.35 -10.41 -6.59
C GLY A 119 4.42 -11.55 -7.01
N ALA A 120 3.53 -11.98 -6.12
CA ALA A 120 2.53 -12.99 -6.39
C ALA A 120 1.58 -12.58 -7.52
N GLY A 121 1.10 -11.32 -7.50
CA GLY A 121 0.23 -10.76 -8.52
C GLY A 121 0.89 -10.69 -9.89
N MET A 122 2.19 -10.36 -9.95
CA MET A 122 2.95 -10.32 -11.18
C MET A 122 3.08 -11.73 -11.80
N ILE A 123 3.36 -12.74 -11.00
CA ILE A 123 3.38 -14.14 -11.46
C ILE A 123 2.01 -14.53 -12.03
N LYS A 124 0.92 -14.26 -11.31
CA LYS A 124 -0.45 -14.54 -11.80
C LYS A 124 -0.78 -13.79 -13.08
N GLY A 125 -0.41 -12.52 -13.16
CA GLY A 125 -0.62 -11.71 -14.36
C GLY A 125 0.09 -12.24 -15.59
N LEU A 126 1.37 -12.60 -15.45
CA LEU A 126 2.16 -13.21 -16.54
C LEU A 126 1.56 -14.55 -16.96
N MET A 127 1.22 -15.42 -16.02
CA MET A 127 0.62 -16.72 -16.32
C MET A 127 -0.74 -16.59 -16.98
N GLY A 128 -1.59 -15.66 -16.49
CA GLY A 128 -2.87 -15.36 -17.11
C GLY A 128 -2.74 -14.87 -18.55
N GLY A 129 -1.76 -14.00 -18.82
CA GLY A 129 -1.43 -13.53 -20.16
C GLY A 129 -0.97 -14.66 -21.09
N LEU A 130 -0.08 -15.55 -20.62
CA LEU A 130 0.39 -16.71 -21.40
C LEU A 130 -0.74 -17.70 -21.71
N VAL A 131 -1.67 -17.90 -20.78
CA VAL A 131 -2.86 -18.73 -21.03
C VAL A 131 -3.78 -18.07 -22.05
N ALA A 132 -4.03 -16.78 -21.93
CA ALA A 132 -4.89 -16.03 -22.85
C ALA A 132 -4.32 -16.02 -24.30
N LEU A 133 -2.99 -16.05 -24.45
CA LEU A 133 -2.30 -16.17 -25.73
C LEU A 133 -2.22 -17.61 -26.25
N GLY A 134 -2.69 -18.61 -25.50
CA GLY A 134 -2.61 -20.00 -25.87
C GLY A 134 -1.20 -20.63 -25.79
N VAL A 135 -0.22 -19.92 -25.20
CA VAL A 135 1.17 -20.41 -25.05
C VAL A 135 1.27 -21.46 -23.95
N VAL A 136 0.48 -21.32 -22.90
CA VAL A 136 0.44 -22.24 -21.75
C VAL A 136 -1.00 -22.69 -21.51
N SER A 137 -1.19 -23.97 -21.25
CA SER A 137 -2.50 -24.49 -20.84
C SER A 137 -2.61 -24.50 -19.31
N ASN A 138 -3.74 -24.02 -18.77
CA ASN A 138 -4.06 -24.07 -17.36
C ASN A 138 -4.29 -25.51 -16.81
N ALA A 139 -4.43 -26.49 -17.70
CA ALA A 139 -4.56 -27.89 -17.34
C ALA A 139 -3.23 -28.55 -16.96
N THR A 140 -2.09 -27.96 -17.34
CA THR A 140 -0.76 -28.53 -17.09
C THR A 140 -0.35 -28.46 -15.62
N ASP A 141 0.39 -29.44 -15.14
CA ASP A 141 0.91 -29.45 -13.77
C ASP A 141 1.91 -28.33 -13.52
N THR A 142 2.69 -27.95 -14.55
CA THR A 142 3.56 -26.76 -14.48
C THR A 142 2.77 -25.51 -14.16
N TYR A 143 1.64 -25.27 -14.85
CA TYR A 143 0.78 -24.14 -14.55
C TYR A 143 0.25 -24.19 -13.12
N LYS A 144 -0.27 -25.36 -12.67
CA LYS A 144 -0.79 -25.56 -11.32
C LYS A 144 0.26 -25.26 -10.25
N ILE A 145 1.51 -25.71 -10.45
CA ILE A 145 2.61 -25.47 -9.51
C ILE A 145 2.93 -23.97 -9.44
N ILE A 146 3.05 -23.30 -10.58
CA ILE A 146 3.32 -21.85 -10.61
C ILE A 146 2.15 -21.07 -10.00
N ASP A 147 0.90 -21.49 -10.29
CA ASP A 147 -0.28 -20.85 -9.69
C ASP A 147 -0.30 -21.05 -8.16
N MET A 148 0.08 -22.21 -7.63
CA MET A 148 0.18 -22.42 -6.18
C MET A 148 1.20 -21.46 -5.54
N LEU A 149 2.36 -21.21 -6.15
CA LEU A 149 3.36 -20.26 -5.64
C LEU A 149 2.81 -18.84 -5.52
N ALA A 150 2.00 -18.42 -6.49
CA ALA A 150 1.40 -17.10 -6.48
C ALA A 150 0.10 -17.03 -5.65
N SER A 151 -0.81 -18.00 -5.84
CA SER A 151 -2.11 -18.03 -5.17
C SER A 151 -1.99 -18.23 -3.66
N GLY A 152 -0.90 -18.87 -3.18
CA GLY A 152 -0.64 -19.05 -1.77
C GLY A 152 -0.63 -17.74 -0.99
N VAL A 153 -0.04 -16.69 -1.54
CA VAL A 153 -0.01 -15.36 -0.90
C VAL A 153 -1.43 -14.80 -0.72
N PHE A 154 -2.30 -14.95 -1.72
CA PHE A 154 -3.67 -14.44 -1.65
C PHE A 154 -4.56 -15.31 -0.77
N THR A 155 -4.43 -16.64 -0.86
CA THR A 155 -5.20 -17.58 -0.03
C THR A 155 -4.87 -17.39 1.45
N PHE A 156 -3.59 -17.25 1.79
CA PHE A 156 -3.10 -17.06 3.15
C PHE A 156 -2.87 -15.59 3.52
N LEU A 157 -3.44 -14.68 2.76
CA LEU A 157 -3.37 -13.23 3.03
C LEU A 157 -3.72 -12.85 4.49
N PRO A 158 -4.73 -13.47 5.14
CA PRO A 158 -5.03 -13.25 6.54
C PRO A 158 -3.83 -13.36 7.48
N PHE A 159 -2.91 -14.31 7.24
CA PHE A 159 -1.72 -14.49 8.07
C PHE A 159 -0.73 -13.34 7.90
N PHE A 160 -0.51 -12.88 6.67
CA PHE A 160 0.36 -11.73 6.39
C PHE A 160 -0.19 -10.45 7.02
N ILE A 161 -1.51 -10.24 6.91
CA ILE A 161 -2.20 -9.12 7.53
C ILE A 161 -2.09 -9.19 9.05
N ALA A 162 -2.33 -10.36 9.65
CA ALA A 162 -2.24 -10.54 11.10
C ALA A 162 -0.84 -10.22 11.64
N ALA A 163 0.20 -10.71 10.96
CA ALA A 163 1.59 -10.45 11.32
C ALA A 163 1.95 -8.96 11.25
N SER A 164 1.51 -8.28 10.20
CA SER A 164 1.75 -6.86 9.99
C SER A 164 0.92 -5.98 10.94
N ALA A 165 -0.37 -6.31 11.12
CA ALA A 165 -1.27 -5.61 12.04
C ALA A 165 -0.78 -5.71 13.49
N ALA A 166 -0.23 -6.86 13.90
CA ALA A 166 0.35 -7.01 15.24
C ALA A 166 1.49 -6.03 15.51
N LYS A 167 2.38 -5.80 14.54
CA LYS A 167 3.42 -4.76 14.64
C LYS A 167 2.81 -3.36 14.75
N LYS A 168 1.80 -3.07 13.93
CA LYS A 168 1.11 -1.77 13.93
C LYS A 168 0.40 -1.49 15.26
N PHE A 169 -0.29 -2.48 15.81
CA PHE A 169 -1.03 -2.36 17.07
C PHE A 169 -0.20 -2.70 18.32
N LYS A 170 1.11 -2.97 18.14
CA LYS A 170 2.05 -3.25 19.23
C LYS A 170 1.57 -4.39 20.13
N THR A 171 1.22 -5.53 19.53
CA THR A 171 0.78 -6.75 20.23
C THR A 171 1.59 -7.96 19.78
N ASN A 172 1.35 -9.12 20.42
CA ASN A 172 2.06 -10.34 20.12
C ASN A 172 1.74 -10.86 18.70
N GLN A 173 2.77 -10.94 17.86
CA GLN A 173 2.65 -11.32 16.45
C GLN A 173 2.15 -12.78 16.29
N TYR A 174 2.60 -13.69 17.13
CA TYR A 174 2.22 -15.10 17.03
C TYR A 174 0.78 -15.35 17.46
N LEU A 175 0.30 -14.63 18.47
CA LEU A 175 -1.11 -14.66 18.85
C LEU A 175 -2.01 -14.07 17.75
N ALA A 176 -1.56 -13.01 17.09
CA ALA A 176 -2.29 -12.45 15.95
C ALA A 176 -2.38 -13.47 14.78
N ILE A 177 -1.28 -14.14 14.47
CA ILE A 177 -1.26 -15.24 13.48
C ILE A 177 -2.21 -16.36 13.91
N ALA A 178 -2.26 -16.70 15.20
CA ALA A 178 -3.17 -17.71 15.71
C ALA A 178 -4.66 -17.34 15.55
N ILE A 179 -5.00 -16.03 15.66
CA ILE A 179 -6.36 -15.56 15.34
C ILE A 179 -6.70 -15.77 13.87
N ALA A 180 -5.75 -15.46 12.96
CA ALA A 180 -5.95 -15.75 11.54
C ALA A 180 -6.12 -17.26 11.29
N ALA A 181 -5.33 -18.11 11.96
CA ALA A 181 -5.45 -19.57 11.89
C ALA A 181 -6.82 -20.05 12.40
N THR A 182 -7.35 -19.45 13.46
CA THR A 182 -8.68 -19.76 14.00
C THR A 182 -9.77 -19.48 12.96
N LEU A 183 -9.74 -18.31 12.31
CA LEU A 183 -10.72 -17.94 11.29
C LEU A 183 -10.60 -18.77 10.01
N MET A 184 -9.37 -19.17 9.65
CA MET A 184 -9.09 -19.97 8.46
C MET A 184 -9.01 -21.46 8.74
N TYR A 185 -9.46 -21.90 9.92
CA TYR A 185 -9.42 -23.33 10.24
C TYR A 185 -10.25 -24.14 9.24
N PRO A 186 -9.75 -25.29 8.75
CA PRO A 186 -10.41 -26.06 7.69
C PRO A 186 -11.90 -26.30 7.92
N THR A 187 -12.29 -26.69 9.14
CA THR A 187 -13.71 -26.91 9.49
C THR A 187 -14.60 -25.70 9.15
N MET A 188 -14.12 -24.47 9.38
CA MET A 188 -14.85 -23.22 9.05
C MET A 188 -14.88 -22.98 7.56
N VAL A 189 -13.73 -23.08 6.89
CA VAL A 189 -13.58 -22.81 5.46
C VAL A 189 -14.33 -23.83 4.62
N ASP A 190 -14.25 -25.11 4.97
CA ASP A 190 -14.90 -26.20 4.23
C ASP A 190 -16.42 -26.17 4.41
N ALA A 191 -16.90 -25.91 5.63
CA ALA A 191 -18.31 -25.72 5.90
C ALA A 191 -18.89 -24.53 5.11
N ALA A 192 -18.13 -23.41 5.04
CA ALA A 192 -18.54 -22.26 4.26
C ALA A 192 -18.55 -22.53 2.74
N LYS A 193 -17.64 -23.35 2.23
CA LYS A 193 -17.61 -23.77 0.82
C LYS A 193 -18.73 -24.75 0.48
N ALA A 194 -19.03 -25.68 1.38
CA ALA A 194 -20.12 -26.64 1.21
C ALA A 194 -21.50 -25.95 1.22
N GLY A 195 -21.65 -24.86 2.00
CA GLY A 195 -22.90 -24.09 2.05
C GLY A 195 -24.06 -24.81 2.72
N GLU A 196 -23.81 -25.97 3.34
CA GLU A 196 -24.85 -26.81 3.96
C GLU A 196 -25.26 -26.28 5.34
N ILE A 197 -24.36 -25.67 6.07
CA ILE A 197 -24.58 -25.11 7.40
C ILE A 197 -24.30 -23.62 7.43
N SER A 198 -25.23 -22.87 8.03
CA SER A 198 -25.07 -21.43 8.20
C SER A 198 -24.42 -21.04 9.52
N ASN A 199 -24.50 -21.91 10.55
CA ASN A 199 -23.98 -21.63 11.89
C ASN A 199 -23.46 -22.91 12.55
N PHE A 200 -22.36 -22.81 13.31
CA PHE A 200 -22.00 -23.78 14.34
C PHE A 200 -22.63 -23.37 15.68
N MET A 201 -23.09 -24.33 16.47
CA MET A 201 -23.72 -24.06 17.79
C MET A 201 -22.69 -24.30 18.89
N PHE A 202 -22.21 -23.23 19.53
CA PHE A 202 -21.36 -23.33 20.71
C PHE A 202 -22.22 -23.63 21.95
N ALA A 203 -21.89 -24.71 22.66
CA ALA A 203 -22.63 -25.25 23.81
C ALA A 203 -24.15 -25.47 23.54
N GLY A 204 -24.55 -25.62 22.27
CA GLY A 204 -25.96 -25.81 21.88
C GLY A 204 -26.81 -24.53 21.96
N ILE A 205 -26.24 -23.39 22.33
CA ILE A 205 -26.99 -22.15 22.62
C ILE A 205 -26.58 -21.00 21.70
N LEU A 206 -25.25 -20.78 21.52
CA LEU A 206 -24.74 -19.61 20.81
C LEU A 206 -24.41 -19.95 19.36
N PRO A 207 -25.11 -19.34 18.38
CA PRO A 207 -24.80 -19.54 16.98
C PRO A 207 -23.51 -18.80 16.59
N ILE A 208 -22.55 -19.50 16.00
CA ILE A 208 -21.34 -18.95 15.39
C ILE A 208 -21.53 -18.99 13.86
N PRO A 209 -21.66 -17.84 13.19
CA PRO A 209 -21.90 -17.80 11.75
C PRO A 209 -20.72 -18.40 10.96
N VAL A 210 -21.06 -19.18 9.93
CA VAL A 210 -20.10 -19.83 9.05
C VAL A 210 -19.78 -18.90 7.88
N PHE A 211 -18.52 -18.48 7.78
CA PHE A 211 -18.01 -17.68 6.68
C PHE A 211 -16.70 -18.21 6.14
N ASN A 212 -16.47 -18.01 4.85
CA ASN A 212 -15.15 -18.23 4.26
C ASN A 212 -14.28 -16.98 4.48
N TYR A 213 -13.28 -17.10 5.36
CA TYR A 213 -12.34 -16.04 5.67
C TYR A 213 -11.09 -16.08 4.78
N SER A 214 -10.97 -17.02 3.82
CA SER A 214 -9.83 -17.07 2.90
C SER A 214 -9.72 -15.76 2.09
N GLY A 215 -8.54 -15.16 2.08
CA GLY A 215 -8.32 -13.88 1.41
C GLY A 215 -8.97 -12.67 2.07
N SER A 216 -9.71 -12.84 3.17
CA SER A 216 -10.37 -11.72 3.84
C SER A 216 -9.36 -10.77 4.51
N VAL A 217 -9.70 -9.50 4.57
CA VAL A 217 -8.84 -8.41 5.05
C VAL A 217 -9.38 -7.82 6.34
N ILE A 218 -10.61 -7.34 6.29
CA ILE A 218 -11.23 -6.53 7.35
C ILE A 218 -11.41 -7.32 8.65
N PRO A 219 -11.91 -8.56 8.62
CA PRO A 219 -12.04 -9.40 9.82
C PRO A 219 -10.73 -9.54 10.59
N ILE A 220 -9.62 -9.71 9.87
CA ILE A 220 -8.30 -9.91 10.48
C ILE A 220 -7.78 -8.64 11.13
N ILE A 221 -7.88 -7.50 10.44
CA ILE A 221 -7.42 -6.21 10.99
C ILE A 221 -8.16 -5.92 12.32
N PHE A 222 -9.48 -6.06 12.32
CA PHE A 222 -10.27 -5.84 13.54
C PHE A 222 -10.04 -6.91 14.61
N GLY A 223 -9.82 -8.17 14.20
CA GLY A 223 -9.47 -9.26 15.11
C GLY A 223 -8.16 -8.98 15.85
N VAL A 224 -7.12 -8.55 15.14
CA VAL A 224 -5.83 -8.20 15.74
C VAL A 224 -5.90 -6.90 16.54
N PHE A 225 -6.72 -5.94 16.10
CA PHE A 225 -6.97 -4.73 16.88
C PHE A 225 -7.59 -5.06 18.24
N ALA A 226 -8.65 -5.88 18.27
CA ALA A 226 -9.26 -6.35 19.50
C ALA A 226 -8.27 -7.16 20.36
N LEU A 227 -7.51 -8.07 19.74
CA LEU A 227 -6.45 -8.83 20.40
C LEU A 227 -5.50 -7.91 21.17
N SER A 228 -5.13 -6.76 20.61
CA SER A 228 -4.18 -5.83 21.22
C SER A 228 -4.67 -5.27 22.55
N TYR A 229 -5.95 -5.08 22.70
CA TYR A 229 -6.58 -4.64 23.96
C TYR A 229 -6.77 -5.80 24.93
N ILE A 230 -7.27 -6.93 24.45
CA ILE A 230 -7.50 -8.14 25.25
C ILE A 230 -6.16 -8.63 25.82
N TYR A 231 -5.10 -8.66 25.02
CA TYR A 231 -3.75 -9.06 25.48
C TYR A 231 -3.29 -8.18 26.65
N LYS A 232 -3.35 -6.85 26.50
CA LYS A 232 -2.94 -5.91 27.54
C LYS A 232 -3.78 -6.06 28.80
N TRP A 233 -5.10 -6.24 28.64
CA TRP A 233 -6.01 -6.43 29.76
C TRP A 233 -5.68 -7.74 30.53
N VAL A 234 -5.52 -8.85 29.85
CA VAL A 234 -5.17 -10.13 30.46
C VAL A 234 -3.77 -10.06 31.11
N ASP A 235 -2.79 -9.47 30.43
CA ASP A 235 -1.41 -9.36 30.93
C ASP A 235 -1.31 -8.56 32.23
N ASN A 236 -2.17 -7.57 32.42
CA ASN A 236 -2.25 -6.79 33.65
C ASN A 236 -2.88 -7.54 34.85
N ILE A 237 -3.69 -8.56 34.60
CA ILE A 237 -4.41 -9.30 35.64
C ILE A 237 -3.62 -10.55 36.06
N VAL A 238 -2.88 -11.17 35.13
CA VAL A 238 -2.16 -12.43 35.37
C VAL A 238 -0.89 -12.17 36.17
N PRO A 239 -0.67 -12.90 37.29
CA PRO A 239 0.56 -12.80 38.09
C PRO A 239 1.80 -13.13 37.27
N GLU A 240 2.91 -12.47 37.59
CA GLU A 240 4.18 -12.55 36.84
C GLU A 240 4.68 -13.98 36.64
N ALA A 241 4.60 -14.79 37.68
CA ALA A 241 5.04 -16.19 37.67
C ALA A 241 4.28 -17.07 36.65
N ALA A 242 3.04 -16.70 36.29
CA ALA A 242 2.20 -17.48 35.39
C ALA A 242 2.01 -16.84 34.00
N ARG A 243 2.55 -15.65 33.79
CA ARG A 243 2.34 -14.82 32.60
C ARG A 243 2.70 -15.50 31.30
N THR A 244 3.80 -16.24 31.29
CA THR A 244 4.30 -16.90 30.08
C THR A 244 3.31 -17.91 29.47
N VAL A 245 2.49 -18.56 30.29
CA VAL A 245 1.55 -19.62 29.85
C VAL A 245 0.11 -19.11 29.91
N ILE A 246 -0.31 -18.51 31.02
CA ILE A 246 -1.71 -18.15 31.25
C ILE A 246 -2.13 -16.95 30.38
N THR A 247 -1.29 -15.92 30.24
CA THR A 247 -1.63 -14.75 29.40
C THR A 247 -1.94 -15.15 27.96
N PRO A 248 -1.07 -15.86 27.22
CA PRO A 248 -1.38 -16.25 25.84
C PRO A 248 -2.58 -17.18 25.76
N THR A 249 -2.74 -18.13 26.69
CA THR A 249 -3.87 -19.09 26.69
C THR A 249 -5.22 -18.36 26.81
N ILE A 250 -5.39 -17.52 27.82
CA ILE A 250 -6.63 -16.76 28.04
C ILE A 250 -6.85 -15.78 26.88
N THR A 251 -5.81 -15.08 26.47
CA THR A 251 -5.90 -14.11 25.36
C THR A 251 -6.35 -14.79 24.08
N LEU A 252 -5.75 -15.92 23.71
CA LEU A 252 -6.10 -16.66 22.49
C LEU A 252 -7.55 -17.17 22.55
N PHE A 253 -7.97 -17.73 23.70
CA PHE A 253 -9.33 -18.22 23.87
C PHE A 253 -10.36 -17.08 23.74
N ILE A 254 -10.19 -15.98 24.49
CA ILE A 254 -11.12 -14.85 24.44
C ILE A 254 -11.11 -14.19 23.06
N SER A 255 -9.93 -13.84 22.53
CA SER A 255 -9.82 -13.15 21.23
C SER A 255 -10.30 -14.04 20.07
N GLY A 256 -9.97 -15.33 20.08
CA GLY A 256 -10.43 -16.29 19.08
C GLY A 256 -11.95 -16.47 19.11
N PHE A 257 -12.53 -16.57 20.29
CA PHE A 257 -13.97 -16.65 20.45
C PHE A 257 -14.70 -15.40 19.95
N PHE A 258 -14.22 -14.20 20.34
CA PHE A 258 -14.76 -12.95 19.82
C PHE A 258 -14.54 -12.80 18.30
N ALA A 259 -13.39 -13.27 17.78
CA ALA A 259 -13.12 -13.26 16.34
C ALA A 259 -14.13 -14.11 15.57
N LEU A 260 -14.51 -15.28 16.07
CA LEU A 260 -15.49 -16.17 15.43
C LEU A 260 -16.92 -15.69 15.57
N THR A 261 -17.29 -15.14 16.75
CA THR A 261 -18.69 -14.83 17.06
C THR A 261 -19.13 -13.44 16.59
N VAL A 262 -18.27 -12.44 16.72
CA VAL A 262 -18.65 -11.03 16.53
C VAL A 262 -17.79 -10.35 15.48
N ILE A 263 -16.47 -10.34 15.67
CA ILE A 263 -15.56 -9.48 14.89
C ILE A 263 -15.43 -9.97 13.46
N GLY A 264 -15.27 -11.28 13.26
CA GLY A 264 -15.19 -11.90 11.95
C GLY A 264 -16.44 -11.65 11.11
N PRO A 265 -17.64 -12.04 11.60
CA PRO A 265 -18.90 -11.74 10.92
C PRO A 265 -19.12 -10.26 10.64
N ALA A 266 -18.88 -9.37 11.64
CA ALA A 266 -18.98 -7.93 11.45
C ALA A 266 -18.02 -7.43 10.35
N GLY A 267 -16.77 -7.92 10.35
CA GLY A 267 -15.80 -7.59 9.32
C GLY A 267 -16.22 -8.02 7.92
N ILE A 268 -16.82 -9.21 7.77
CA ILE A 268 -17.41 -9.67 6.50
C ILE A 268 -18.54 -8.76 6.04
N TYR A 269 -19.46 -8.38 6.94
CA TYR A 269 -20.56 -7.48 6.57
C TYR A 269 -20.07 -6.08 6.21
N ILE A 270 -19.05 -5.55 6.90
CA ILE A 270 -18.42 -4.27 6.53
C ILE A 270 -17.78 -4.38 5.14
N GLY A 271 -17.06 -5.46 4.86
CA GLY A 271 -16.47 -5.73 3.53
C GLY A 271 -17.53 -5.77 2.43
N LYS A 272 -18.61 -6.52 2.66
CA LYS A 272 -19.76 -6.56 1.74
C LYS A 272 -20.40 -5.18 1.56
N GLY A 273 -20.52 -4.38 2.61
CA GLY A 273 -21.03 -3.02 2.55
C GLY A 273 -20.18 -2.09 1.69
N LEU A 274 -18.85 -2.18 1.83
CA LEU A 274 -17.91 -1.42 0.99
C LEU A 274 -17.99 -1.84 -0.48
N ALA A 275 -18.04 -3.15 -0.74
CA ALA A 275 -18.21 -3.68 -2.09
C ALA A 275 -19.54 -3.23 -2.71
N TRP A 276 -20.64 -3.28 -1.95
CA TRP A 276 -21.95 -2.79 -2.37
C TRP A 276 -21.96 -1.29 -2.69
N MET A 277 -21.28 -0.46 -1.88
CA MET A 277 -21.18 0.98 -2.14
C MET A 277 -20.51 1.25 -3.50
N LEU A 278 -19.47 0.49 -3.85
CA LEU A 278 -18.82 0.57 -5.16
C LEU A 278 -19.77 0.08 -6.26
N ASP A 279 -20.49 -1.02 -6.04
CA ASP A 279 -21.46 -1.55 -7.02
C ASP A 279 -22.56 -0.53 -7.32
N VAL A 280 -23.07 0.17 -6.30
CA VAL A 280 -24.02 1.26 -6.49
C VAL A 280 -23.40 2.39 -7.32
N LEU A 281 -22.16 2.80 -7.01
CA LEU A 281 -21.47 3.86 -7.74
C LEU A 281 -21.26 3.49 -9.21
N PHE A 282 -20.82 2.26 -9.50
CA PHE A 282 -20.65 1.74 -10.85
C PHE A 282 -22.00 1.46 -11.54
N GLY A 283 -23.02 1.07 -10.77
CA GLY A 283 -24.38 0.83 -11.25
C GLY A 283 -25.13 2.10 -11.69
N ILE A 284 -24.88 3.22 -10.99
CA ILE A 284 -25.44 4.52 -11.39
C ILE A 284 -24.84 4.96 -12.72
N SER A 285 -23.53 4.99 -12.83
CA SER A 285 -22.80 5.29 -14.06
C SER A 285 -21.35 4.84 -13.94
N PRO A 286 -20.91 3.85 -14.72
CA PRO A 286 -19.51 3.46 -14.77
C PRO A 286 -18.57 4.60 -15.20
N ILE A 287 -19.06 5.51 -16.05
CA ILE A 287 -18.33 6.71 -16.48
C ILE A 287 -18.13 7.65 -15.29
N PHE A 288 -19.20 7.93 -14.54
CA PHE A 288 -19.14 8.78 -13.36
C PHE A 288 -18.22 8.18 -12.28
N ALA A 289 -18.35 6.88 -12.02
CA ALA A 289 -17.47 6.16 -11.11
C ALA A 289 -15.99 6.31 -11.54
N GLY A 290 -15.70 6.18 -12.84
CA GLY A 290 -14.37 6.40 -13.39
C GLY A 290 -13.86 7.82 -13.17
N VAL A 291 -14.68 8.84 -13.39
CA VAL A 291 -14.30 10.24 -13.12
C VAL A 291 -13.97 10.45 -11.64
N VAL A 292 -14.83 9.97 -10.73
CA VAL A 292 -14.63 10.07 -9.28
C VAL A 292 -13.33 9.40 -8.86
N MET A 293 -13.10 8.18 -9.33
CA MET A 293 -11.87 7.43 -9.03
C MET A 293 -10.62 8.12 -9.63
N GLY A 294 -10.73 8.62 -10.85
CA GLY A 294 -9.67 9.38 -11.51
C GLY A 294 -9.30 10.68 -10.80
N LEU A 295 -10.26 11.33 -10.14
CA LEU A 295 -10.06 12.52 -9.33
C LEU A 295 -9.40 12.19 -7.99
N ILE A 296 -9.91 11.17 -7.29
CA ILE A 296 -9.48 10.80 -5.95
C ILE A 296 -8.07 10.22 -5.96
N ARG A 297 -7.72 9.42 -6.95
CA ARG A 297 -6.48 8.62 -6.94
C ARG A 297 -5.20 9.47 -6.95
N PRO A 298 -4.97 10.44 -7.85
CA PRO A 298 -3.78 11.29 -7.80
C PRO A 298 -3.68 12.08 -6.49
N ALA A 299 -4.81 12.61 -5.99
CA ALA A 299 -4.87 13.31 -4.72
C ALA A 299 -4.54 12.38 -3.54
N SER A 300 -5.02 11.14 -3.54
CA SER A 300 -4.75 10.16 -2.48
C SER A 300 -3.26 9.81 -2.39
N ILE A 301 -2.54 9.79 -3.51
CA ILE A 301 -1.09 9.55 -3.51
C ILE A 301 -0.36 10.72 -2.84
N LEU A 302 -0.75 11.97 -3.12
CA LEU A 302 -0.16 13.16 -2.49
C LEU A 302 -0.23 13.13 -0.97
N VAL A 303 -1.34 12.68 -0.42
CA VAL A 303 -1.54 12.59 1.03
C VAL A 303 -1.09 11.25 1.62
N GLY A 304 -0.56 10.33 0.80
CA GLY A 304 -0.11 8.99 1.22
C GLY A 304 -1.25 8.00 1.50
N MET A 305 -2.47 8.33 1.06
CA MET A 305 -3.69 7.56 1.33
C MET A 305 -4.01 6.49 0.26
N HIS A 306 -3.20 6.40 -0.78
CA HIS A 306 -3.46 5.52 -1.92
C HIS A 306 -3.50 4.02 -1.59
N HIS A 307 -2.87 3.60 -0.49
CA HIS A 307 -2.93 2.21 -0.01
C HIS A 307 -4.30 1.83 0.59
N ALA A 308 -5.17 2.80 0.93
CA ALA A 308 -6.50 2.52 1.44
C ALA A 308 -7.43 1.83 0.43
N MET A 309 -7.13 1.93 -0.85
CA MET A 309 -7.89 1.24 -1.89
C MET A 309 -7.51 -0.25 -2.01
N THR A 310 -6.34 -0.65 -1.48
CA THR A 310 -5.87 -2.04 -1.54
C THR A 310 -6.82 -3.02 -0.83
N PRO A 311 -7.28 -2.78 0.41
CA PRO A 311 -8.25 -3.66 1.07
C PRO A 311 -9.52 -3.84 0.24
N ILE A 312 -10.00 -2.77 -0.39
CA ILE A 312 -11.24 -2.80 -1.19
C ILE A 312 -11.05 -3.64 -2.44
N ALA A 313 -9.93 -3.47 -3.15
CA ALA A 313 -9.62 -4.29 -4.32
C ALA A 313 -9.48 -5.78 -3.96
N LEU A 314 -8.80 -6.09 -2.84
CA LEU A 314 -8.66 -7.46 -2.35
C LEU A 314 -10.01 -8.08 -1.96
N GLU A 315 -10.89 -7.32 -1.32
CA GLU A 315 -12.26 -7.74 -1.00
C GLU A 315 -13.08 -7.99 -2.28
N ASN A 316 -12.95 -7.16 -3.31
CA ASN A 316 -13.59 -7.40 -4.61
C ASN A 316 -13.12 -8.71 -5.25
N PHE A 317 -11.82 -9.01 -5.21
CA PHE A 317 -11.32 -10.30 -5.70
C PHE A 317 -11.85 -11.48 -4.89
N ALA A 318 -11.93 -11.35 -3.57
CA ALA A 318 -12.43 -12.40 -2.70
C ALA A 318 -13.93 -12.67 -2.90
N THR A 319 -14.73 -11.63 -3.13
CA THR A 319 -16.21 -11.72 -3.20
C THR A 319 -16.75 -11.88 -4.62
N LYS A 320 -16.15 -11.20 -5.60
CA LYS A 320 -16.63 -11.12 -6.98
C LYS A 320 -15.74 -11.88 -7.97
N GLY A 321 -14.52 -12.23 -7.59
CA GLY A 321 -13.51 -12.81 -8.47
C GLY A 321 -12.86 -11.81 -9.43
N TYR A 322 -13.24 -10.52 -9.40
CA TYR A 322 -12.64 -9.46 -10.22
C TYR A 322 -12.68 -8.10 -9.52
N ASP A 323 -11.87 -7.17 -10.01
CA ASP A 323 -11.83 -5.78 -9.53
C ASP A 323 -11.76 -4.78 -10.69
N MET A 324 -12.48 -3.65 -10.57
CA MET A 324 -12.48 -2.54 -11.53
C MET A 324 -11.69 -1.33 -11.04
N LEU A 325 -11.31 -1.28 -9.76
CA LEU A 325 -10.54 -0.17 -9.19
C LEU A 325 -9.08 -0.21 -9.63
N MET A 326 -8.48 -1.41 -9.67
CA MET A 326 -7.08 -1.55 -10.05
C MET A 326 -6.77 -1.08 -11.46
N PRO A 327 -7.58 -1.35 -12.48
CA PRO A 327 -7.41 -0.71 -13.79
C PRO A 327 -7.40 0.82 -13.71
N MET A 328 -8.28 1.43 -12.90
CA MET A 328 -8.32 2.88 -12.71
C MET A 328 -7.09 3.41 -11.95
N MET A 329 -6.54 2.61 -11.02
CA MET A 329 -5.28 2.94 -10.37
C MET A 329 -4.11 2.99 -11.37
N PHE A 330 -4.08 2.08 -12.34
CA PHE A 330 -3.07 2.09 -13.39
C PHE A 330 -3.23 3.28 -14.33
N ILE A 331 -4.47 3.64 -14.70
CA ILE A 331 -4.76 4.88 -15.45
C ILE A 331 -4.19 6.10 -14.72
N ALA A 332 -4.43 6.23 -13.42
CA ALA A 332 -3.94 7.36 -12.65
C ALA A 332 -2.40 7.40 -12.60
N ASN A 333 -1.74 6.26 -12.46
CA ASN A 333 -0.29 6.17 -12.51
C ASN A 333 0.26 6.62 -13.87
N LEU A 334 -0.33 6.15 -14.98
CA LEU A 334 0.05 6.56 -16.32
C LEU A 334 -0.20 8.06 -16.57
N SER A 335 -1.27 8.62 -15.99
CA SER A 335 -1.56 10.05 -16.07
C SER A 335 -0.50 10.89 -15.36
N ILE A 336 -0.04 10.46 -14.18
CA ILE A 336 1.04 11.11 -13.44
C ILE A 336 2.34 11.06 -14.24
N VAL A 337 2.65 9.90 -14.81
CA VAL A 337 3.85 9.70 -15.65
C VAL A 337 3.78 10.55 -16.92
N GLY A 338 2.63 10.59 -17.59
CA GLY A 338 2.40 11.41 -18.78
C GLY A 338 2.57 12.89 -18.51
N ALA A 339 1.98 13.38 -17.41
CA ALA A 339 2.13 14.78 -17.00
C ALA A 339 3.58 15.13 -16.65
N ALA A 340 4.31 14.26 -15.94
CA ALA A 340 5.71 14.46 -15.65
C ALA A 340 6.56 14.46 -16.92
N ALA A 341 6.27 13.57 -17.88
CA ALA A 341 6.92 13.55 -19.18
C ALA A 341 6.68 14.85 -19.99
N GLY A 342 5.48 15.44 -19.89
CA GLY A 342 5.20 16.76 -20.47
C GLY A 342 6.06 17.89 -19.86
N CYS A 343 6.31 17.84 -18.55
CA CYS A 343 7.20 18.77 -17.87
C CYS A 343 8.65 18.66 -18.35
N TYR A 344 9.11 17.45 -18.71
CA TYR A 344 10.48 17.21 -19.18
C TYR A 344 10.86 18.12 -20.36
N PHE A 345 9.96 18.31 -21.32
CA PHE A 345 10.21 19.11 -22.51
C PHE A 345 10.19 20.63 -22.25
N LYS A 346 9.64 21.06 -21.12
CA LYS A 346 9.61 22.46 -20.71
C LYS A 346 10.74 22.84 -19.76
N GLU A 347 11.36 21.85 -19.10
CA GLU A 347 12.46 22.09 -18.19
C GLU A 347 13.75 22.40 -18.96
N LYS A 348 14.41 23.50 -18.62
CA LYS A 348 15.66 23.96 -19.23
C LYS A 348 16.89 23.59 -18.42
N ASN A 349 16.76 23.42 -17.12
CA ASN A 349 17.87 23.08 -16.25
C ASN A 349 18.23 21.59 -16.42
N GLN A 350 19.46 21.30 -16.81
CA GLN A 350 19.92 19.93 -17.09
C GLN A 350 19.79 18.99 -15.89
N LYS A 351 20.05 19.48 -14.66
CA LYS A 351 19.91 18.68 -13.43
C LYS A 351 18.44 18.34 -13.17
N GLU A 352 17.56 19.33 -13.23
CA GLU A 352 16.12 19.13 -13.03
C GLU A 352 15.54 18.22 -14.12
N ARG A 353 16.00 18.36 -15.36
CA ARG A 353 15.60 17.49 -16.48
C ARG A 353 15.96 16.02 -16.25
N SER A 354 17.13 15.76 -15.67
CA SER A 354 17.54 14.39 -15.29
C SER A 354 16.65 13.83 -14.17
N ILE A 355 16.25 14.65 -13.20
CA ILE A 355 15.31 14.25 -12.14
C ILE A 355 13.94 13.90 -12.73
N VAL A 356 13.44 14.73 -13.65
CA VAL A 356 12.15 14.47 -14.31
C VAL A 356 12.21 13.15 -15.08
N LEU A 357 13.27 12.93 -15.87
CA LEU A 357 13.43 11.69 -16.65
C LEU A 357 13.48 10.45 -15.74
N SER A 358 14.30 10.50 -14.70
CA SER A 358 14.38 9.42 -13.71
C SER A 358 13.02 9.15 -13.04
N SER A 359 12.27 10.21 -12.75
CA SER A 359 10.93 10.10 -12.16
C SER A 359 9.91 9.48 -13.11
N VAL A 360 9.98 9.82 -14.40
CA VAL A 360 9.16 9.21 -15.48
C VAL A 360 9.46 7.71 -15.59
N LEU A 361 10.73 7.34 -15.66
CA LEU A 361 11.14 5.93 -15.73
C LEU A 361 10.68 5.15 -14.50
N SER A 362 10.87 5.72 -13.30
CA SER A 362 10.40 5.15 -12.04
C SER A 362 8.87 4.94 -12.05
N GLY A 363 8.13 5.93 -12.55
CA GLY A 363 6.67 5.88 -12.64
C GLY A 363 6.17 4.79 -13.60
N ILE A 364 6.82 4.59 -14.74
CA ILE A 364 6.54 3.48 -15.68
C ILE A 364 6.73 2.12 -14.99
N LEU A 365 7.72 2.01 -14.12
CA LEU A 365 7.97 0.81 -13.32
C LEU A 365 7.01 0.67 -12.11
N GLY A 366 6.08 1.62 -11.93
CA GLY A 366 5.02 1.58 -10.91
C GLY A 366 5.28 2.42 -9.66
N ILE A 367 6.38 3.16 -9.59
CA ILE A 367 6.74 4.01 -8.44
C ILE A 367 6.52 5.47 -8.86
N THR A 368 5.32 5.99 -8.59
CA THR A 368 4.88 7.32 -9.04
C THR A 368 5.24 8.47 -8.08
N GLU A 369 5.67 8.16 -6.86
CA GLU A 369 6.02 9.14 -5.84
C GLU A 369 7.11 10.14 -6.30
N PRO A 370 8.21 9.72 -6.99
CA PRO A 370 9.19 10.67 -7.50
C PRO A 370 8.59 11.63 -8.54
N ALA A 371 7.74 11.15 -9.43
CA ALA A 371 7.06 11.98 -10.41
C ALA A 371 6.10 12.97 -9.76
N LEU A 372 5.35 12.51 -8.76
CA LEU A 372 4.38 13.34 -8.07
C LEU A 372 5.06 14.38 -7.17
N PHE A 373 5.92 13.93 -6.23
CA PHE A 373 6.55 14.81 -5.24
C PHE A 373 7.77 15.56 -5.78
N GLY A 374 8.53 14.96 -6.68
CA GLY A 374 9.73 15.57 -7.26
C GLY A 374 9.42 16.52 -8.42
N VAL A 375 8.34 16.27 -9.15
CA VAL A 375 8.00 17.01 -10.37
C VAL A 375 6.67 17.77 -10.22
N LEU A 376 5.54 17.05 -10.10
CA LEU A 376 4.21 17.64 -10.23
C LEU A 376 3.82 18.57 -9.08
N THR A 377 4.40 18.42 -7.88
CA THR A 377 4.18 19.38 -6.79
C THR A 377 4.83 20.73 -7.06
N LYS A 378 5.96 20.76 -7.80
CA LYS A 378 6.61 22.00 -8.26
C LYS A 378 5.77 22.67 -9.36
N TYR A 379 5.09 21.88 -10.18
CA TYR A 379 4.29 22.32 -11.31
C TYR A 379 2.80 22.04 -11.06
N LYS A 380 2.12 22.90 -10.31
CA LYS A 380 0.69 22.73 -9.94
C LYS A 380 -0.20 22.47 -11.15
N LYS A 381 0.09 23.09 -12.31
CA LYS A 381 -0.64 22.85 -13.57
C LYS A 381 -0.36 21.46 -14.14
N GLY A 382 0.83 20.88 -13.91
CA GLY A 382 1.15 19.51 -14.26
C GLY A 382 0.34 18.51 -13.43
N PHE A 383 0.14 18.78 -12.14
CA PHE A 383 -0.74 17.96 -11.31
C PHE A 383 -2.20 18.01 -11.78
N LEU A 384 -2.69 19.19 -12.15
CA LEU A 384 -4.03 19.34 -12.74
C LEU A 384 -4.15 18.54 -14.05
N ALA A 385 -3.14 18.60 -14.93
CA ALA A 385 -3.09 17.83 -16.16
C ALA A 385 -3.15 16.31 -15.90
N ALA A 386 -2.38 15.83 -14.91
CA ALA A 386 -2.44 14.43 -14.47
C ALA A 386 -3.84 14.04 -13.97
N THR A 387 -4.47 14.89 -13.19
CA THR A 387 -5.82 14.66 -12.66
C THR A 387 -6.86 14.60 -13.78
N ILE A 388 -6.81 15.52 -14.74
CA ILE A 388 -7.74 15.52 -15.90
C ILE A 388 -7.55 14.24 -16.72
N GLY A 389 -6.32 13.87 -17.09
CA GLY A 389 -6.05 12.65 -17.83
C GLY A 389 -6.47 11.39 -17.07
N SER A 390 -6.30 11.38 -15.75
CA SER A 390 -6.78 10.30 -14.89
C SER A 390 -8.32 10.19 -14.92
N CYS A 391 -9.02 11.32 -14.82
CA CYS A 391 -10.49 11.34 -14.90
C CYS A 391 -11.00 10.82 -16.24
N VAL A 392 -10.45 11.32 -17.35
CA VAL A 392 -10.90 10.94 -18.71
C VAL A 392 -10.55 9.47 -19.00
N GLY A 393 -9.33 9.04 -18.70
CA GLY A 393 -8.92 7.65 -18.90
C GLY A 393 -9.71 6.68 -18.04
N SER A 394 -9.95 7.01 -16.75
CA SER A 394 -10.75 6.16 -15.86
C SER A 394 -12.23 6.12 -16.26
N ALA A 395 -12.77 7.24 -16.72
CA ALA A 395 -14.13 7.28 -17.27
C ALA A 395 -14.28 6.38 -18.50
N PHE A 396 -13.27 6.42 -19.40
CA PHE A 396 -13.26 5.58 -20.58
C PHE A 396 -13.23 4.09 -20.22
N ILE A 397 -12.26 3.65 -19.41
CA ILE A 397 -12.18 2.22 -19.05
C ILE A 397 -13.37 1.77 -18.18
N GLY A 398 -13.96 2.68 -17.40
CA GLY A 398 -15.19 2.45 -16.65
C GLY A 398 -16.37 2.15 -17.57
N ALA A 399 -16.54 2.96 -18.63
CA ALA A 399 -17.61 2.78 -19.64
C ALA A 399 -17.57 1.39 -20.30
N PHE A 400 -16.38 0.85 -20.52
CA PHE A 400 -16.20 -0.47 -21.14
C PHE A 400 -16.04 -1.62 -20.13
N GLY A 401 -16.19 -1.33 -18.82
CA GLY A 401 -16.17 -2.34 -17.76
C GLY A 401 -14.83 -3.08 -17.62
N VAL A 402 -13.70 -2.40 -17.92
CA VAL A 402 -12.35 -2.98 -17.83
C VAL A 402 -12.11 -3.45 -16.41
N ARG A 403 -11.70 -4.71 -16.26
CA ARG A 403 -11.49 -5.36 -14.96
C ARG A 403 -10.27 -6.26 -14.97
N LEU A 404 -9.73 -6.50 -13.79
CA LEU A 404 -8.70 -7.48 -13.53
C LEU A 404 -9.25 -8.64 -12.70
N TYR A 405 -8.65 -9.82 -12.85
CA TYR A 405 -9.03 -11.06 -12.16
C TYR A 405 -8.01 -11.47 -11.09
N GLY A 406 -7.06 -10.62 -10.79
CA GLY A 406 -6.05 -10.82 -9.75
C GLY A 406 -5.37 -9.52 -9.38
N TYR A 407 -4.88 -9.43 -8.15
CA TYR A 407 -4.17 -8.26 -7.67
C TYR A 407 -2.79 -8.16 -8.35
N ILE A 408 -2.51 -7.04 -8.98
CA ILE A 408 -1.21 -6.74 -9.57
C ILE A 408 -0.86 -5.26 -9.36
N THR A 409 0.41 -4.95 -9.14
CA THR A 409 0.86 -3.55 -9.02
C THR A 409 0.75 -2.81 -10.35
N SER A 410 0.34 -1.55 -10.28
CA SER A 410 0.17 -0.67 -11.44
C SER A 410 1.52 -0.29 -12.06
N SER A 411 2.02 -1.09 -13.01
CA SER A 411 3.31 -0.90 -13.70
C SER A 411 3.23 -1.46 -15.12
N ILE A 412 4.23 -1.19 -15.95
CA ILE A 412 4.33 -1.77 -17.29
C ILE A 412 4.32 -3.31 -17.26
N PHE A 413 4.81 -3.91 -16.17
CA PHE A 413 4.80 -5.36 -15.98
C PHE A 413 3.41 -5.93 -15.69
N SER A 414 2.41 -5.08 -15.43
CA SER A 414 1.02 -5.52 -15.26
C SER A 414 0.27 -5.72 -16.58
N ILE A 415 0.80 -5.24 -17.69
CA ILE A 415 0.14 -5.31 -19.01
C ILE A 415 -0.31 -6.73 -19.38
N PRO A 416 0.48 -7.81 -19.17
CA PRO A 416 0.04 -9.16 -19.48
C PRO A 416 -1.23 -9.61 -18.73
N ALA A 417 -1.47 -9.09 -17.53
CA ALA A 417 -2.68 -9.41 -16.76
C ALA A 417 -3.98 -8.87 -17.36
N TYR A 418 -3.88 -7.92 -18.29
CA TYR A 418 -5.04 -7.36 -19.01
C TYR A 418 -5.36 -8.11 -20.30
N ILE A 419 -4.51 -9.03 -20.78
CA ILE A 419 -4.74 -9.77 -22.01
C ILE A 419 -6.03 -10.58 -21.87
N GLY A 420 -6.98 -10.32 -22.76
CA GLY A 420 -8.30 -10.92 -22.74
C GLY A 420 -9.37 -9.98 -23.34
N PRO A 421 -10.64 -10.16 -23.03
CA PRO A 421 -11.75 -9.43 -23.67
C PRO A 421 -11.69 -7.91 -23.55
N TYR A 422 -11.06 -7.41 -22.48
CA TYR A 422 -10.99 -5.98 -22.18
C TYR A 422 -9.68 -5.31 -22.61
N PHE A 423 -8.73 -6.08 -23.19
CA PHE A 423 -7.36 -5.59 -23.44
C PHE A 423 -7.34 -4.36 -24.35
N ILE A 424 -8.10 -4.36 -25.42
CA ILE A 424 -8.13 -3.23 -26.36
C ILE A 424 -8.64 -1.94 -25.70
N TYR A 425 -9.66 -2.05 -24.86
CA TYR A 425 -10.20 -0.90 -24.12
C TYR A 425 -9.23 -0.41 -23.05
N ALA A 426 -8.53 -1.33 -22.38
CA ALA A 426 -7.48 -0.97 -21.44
C ALA A 426 -6.34 -0.22 -22.16
N ALA A 427 -5.86 -0.74 -23.29
CA ALA A 427 -4.79 -0.12 -24.08
C ALA A 427 -5.17 1.28 -24.57
N ILE A 428 -6.38 1.46 -25.10
CA ILE A 428 -6.89 2.79 -25.50
C ILE A 428 -6.94 3.72 -24.28
N GLY A 429 -7.45 3.24 -23.14
CA GLY A 429 -7.50 4.01 -21.89
C GLY A 429 -6.11 4.45 -21.42
N TRP A 430 -5.08 3.61 -21.53
CA TRP A 430 -3.69 3.96 -21.21
C TRP A 430 -3.14 5.06 -22.11
N VAL A 431 -3.41 4.95 -23.43
CA VAL A 431 -2.99 5.97 -24.40
C VAL A 431 -3.69 7.30 -24.13
N ILE A 432 -4.99 7.28 -23.84
CA ILE A 432 -5.76 8.47 -23.46
C ILE A 432 -5.16 9.11 -22.20
N ALA A 433 -4.97 8.33 -21.14
CA ALA A 433 -4.50 8.80 -19.85
C ALA A 433 -3.12 9.43 -19.94
N PHE A 434 -2.16 8.71 -20.51
CA PHE A 434 -0.81 9.20 -20.70
C PHE A 434 -0.76 10.38 -21.69
N GLY A 435 -1.36 10.21 -22.87
CA GLY A 435 -1.28 11.19 -23.95
C GLY A 435 -1.95 12.51 -23.60
N LEU A 436 -3.17 12.45 -23.03
CA LEU A 436 -3.90 13.65 -22.62
C LEU A 436 -3.14 14.39 -21.51
N SER A 437 -2.67 13.67 -20.48
CA SER A 437 -1.88 14.26 -19.40
C SER A 437 -0.58 14.88 -19.90
N PHE A 438 0.09 14.21 -20.83
CA PHE A 438 1.31 14.72 -21.48
C PHE A 438 1.04 16.04 -22.23
N VAL A 439 0.03 16.03 -23.12
CA VAL A 439 -0.31 17.20 -23.95
C VAL A 439 -0.75 18.37 -23.06
N LEU A 440 -1.65 18.14 -22.11
CA LEU A 440 -2.12 19.18 -21.20
C LEU A 440 -0.96 19.76 -20.35
N SER A 441 -0.10 18.89 -19.82
CA SER A 441 1.05 19.34 -19.06
C SER A 441 2.03 20.14 -19.94
N TYR A 442 2.30 19.68 -21.16
CA TYR A 442 3.14 20.39 -22.11
C TYR A 442 2.57 21.76 -22.48
N LEU A 443 1.24 21.89 -22.62
CA LEU A 443 0.57 23.16 -22.96
C LEU A 443 0.44 24.09 -21.75
N PHE A 444 0.05 23.57 -20.59
CA PHE A 444 -0.28 24.36 -19.39
C PHE A 444 0.93 24.78 -18.58
N VAL A 445 1.99 23.98 -18.59
CA VAL A 445 3.26 24.35 -17.94
C VAL A 445 4.00 25.34 -18.85
N VAL A 446 3.49 26.56 -18.92
CA VAL A 446 4.18 27.69 -19.54
C VAL A 446 5.20 28.18 -18.54
N LYS A 447 6.50 28.24 -18.94
CA LYS A 447 7.65 28.77 -18.18
C LYS A 447 7.45 28.82 -16.66
N MET A 448 8.29 28.10 -15.95
CA MET A 448 8.29 28.11 -14.49
C MET A 448 8.23 29.52 -13.94
N ASP A 449 7.10 29.89 -13.34
CA ASP A 449 7.10 30.93 -12.33
C ASP A 449 7.69 30.29 -11.06
N ARG A 450 8.95 30.64 -10.80
CA ARG A 450 9.59 30.42 -9.51
C ARG A 450 8.87 31.33 -8.52
N SER A 451 7.95 30.78 -7.74
CA SER A 451 7.49 31.38 -6.50
C SER A 451 7.85 30.49 -5.34
#